data_726ab766662bb4bfebd848ce8dec7c0a
#
_entry.id   726ab766662bb4bfebd848ce8dec7c0a
#
_cell.length_a   1.000
_cell.length_b   1.000
_cell.length_c   1.000
_cell.angle_alpha   90.00
_cell.angle_beta   90.00
_cell.angle_gamma   90.00
#
_symmetry.space_group_name_H-M   'P 1'
#
loop_
_entity.id
_entity.type
_entity.pdbx_description
1 polymer ?
#
loop_
_entity_poly.entity_id
_entity_poly.type
_entity_poly.pdbx_seq_one_letter_code
_entity_poly.pdbx_strand_id
1 'polypeptide(L)'
;MNDLEIVVATQEYIKTHHNDVDFSIENICEAIGYSRRQLDRLFRKYMQTTLYEYINAVVLSESAVKLINTDDKILDIALDSHYNTHEGYSRSFTKRFSVTPDEYRKSKIAIPMFIQYPANHYRIMKEEQPME
;
A
#
# COMPACT_ATOMS: atom_id res chain seq x y z
N MET A 1 -10.88 20.11 7.47
CA MET A 1 -9.97 19.70 6.37
C MET A 1 -10.77 19.56 5.08
N ASN A 2 -10.19 19.94 3.95
CA ASN A 2 -10.83 19.66 2.67
C ASN A 2 -10.56 18.20 2.25
N ASP A 3 -11.20 17.77 1.17
CA ASP A 3 -11.13 16.37 0.71
C ASP A 3 -9.69 15.92 0.42
N LEU A 4 -8.88 16.76 -0.21
CA LEU A 4 -7.50 16.42 -0.52
C LEU A 4 -6.66 16.26 0.75
N GLU A 5 -6.86 17.13 1.74
CA GLU A 5 -6.17 17.03 3.04
C GLU A 5 -6.55 15.75 3.78
N ILE A 6 -7.79 15.29 3.66
CA ILE A 6 -8.23 14.01 4.25
C ILE A 6 -7.48 12.84 3.62
N VAL A 7 -7.33 12.83 2.30
CA VAL A 7 -6.56 11.79 1.60
C VAL A 7 -5.10 11.81 2.04
N VAL A 8 -4.49 12.98 2.11
CA VAL A 8 -3.08 13.13 2.55
C VAL A 8 -2.92 12.65 4.00
N ALA A 9 -3.85 13.02 4.89
CA ALA A 9 -3.81 12.57 6.29
C ALA A 9 -3.94 11.04 6.39
N THR A 10 -4.78 10.43 5.55
CA THR A 10 -4.94 8.98 5.51
C THR A 10 -3.65 8.30 5.01
N GLN A 11 -3.03 8.85 3.98
CA GLN A 11 -1.75 8.35 3.47
C GLN A 11 -0.65 8.41 4.53
N GLU A 12 -0.57 9.51 5.27
CA GLU A 12 0.40 9.67 6.36
C GLU A 12 0.15 8.66 7.48
N TYR A 13 -1.12 8.41 7.83
CA TYR A 13 -1.46 7.40 8.81
C TYR A 13 -0.99 6.01 8.35
N ILE A 14 -1.26 5.64 7.11
CA ILE A 14 -0.85 4.36 6.55
C ILE A 14 0.67 4.24 6.56
N LYS A 15 1.37 5.26 6.13
CA LYS A 15 2.84 5.29 6.11
C LYS A 15 3.43 5.04 7.50
N THR A 16 2.85 5.66 8.52
CA THR A 16 3.35 5.58 9.90
C THR A 16 2.96 4.28 10.59
N HIS A 17 1.77 3.74 10.30
CA HIS A 17 1.15 2.66 11.08
C HIS A 17 1.03 1.31 10.37
N HIS A 18 1.44 1.19 9.11
CA HIS A 18 1.23 -0.06 8.36
C HIS A 18 1.97 -1.28 8.96
N ASN A 19 2.97 -1.06 9.78
CA ASN A 19 3.69 -2.13 10.49
C ASN A 19 3.12 -2.45 11.87
N ASP A 20 2.13 -1.72 12.33
CA ASP A 20 1.51 -1.95 13.64
C ASP A 20 0.73 -3.27 13.63
N VAL A 21 0.77 -4.01 14.73
CA VAL A 21 0.07 -5.29 14.86
C VAL A 21 -1.45 -5.12 14.67
N ASP A 22 -2.00 -4.02 15.13
CA ASP A 22 -3.44 -3.72 15.05
C ASP A 22 -3.82 -2.91 13.80
N PHE A 23 -2.94 -2.82 12.81
CA PHE A 23 -3.23 -2.09 11.59
C PHE A 23 -4.41 -2.71 10.85
N SER A 24 -5.45 -1.91 10.61
CA SER A 24 -6.68 -2.34 9.95
C SER A 24 -7.38 -1.14 9.31
N ILE A 25 -8.26 -1.42 8.36
CA ILE A 25 -9.10 -0.37 7.74
C ILE A 25 -9.98 0.28 8.81
N GLU A 26 -10.49 -0.51 9.75
CA GLU A 26 -11.34 -0.01 10.85
C GLU A 26 -10.57 1.00 11.69
N ASN A 27 -9.33 0.71 12.04
CA ASN A 27 -8.49 1.62 12.84
C ASN A 27 -8.12 2.88 12.06
N ILE A 28 -7.91 2.77 10.75
CA ILE A 28 -7.68 3.93 9.88
C ILE A 28 -8.92 4.84 9.90
N CYS A 29 -10.10 4.27 9.69
CA CYS A 29 -11.35 5.01 9.66
C CYS A 29 -11.60 5.72 11.00
N GLU A 30 -11.35 5.04 12.11
CA GLU A 30 -11.51 5.61 13.45
C GLU A 30 -10.54 6.78 13.67
N ALA A 31 -9.28 6.61 13.30
CA ALA A 31 -8.25 7.63 13.47
C ALA A 31 -8.52 8.89 12.62
N ILE A 32 -8.97 8.70 11.39
CA ILE A 32 -9.23 9.80 10.47
C ILE A 32 -10.60 10.44 10.72
N GLY A 33 -11.56 9.66 11.25
CA GLY A 33 -12.91 10.15 11.53
C GLY A 33 -13.86 10.09 10.34
N TYR A 34 -13.59 9.21 9.38
CA TYR A 34 -14.40 9.03 8.17
C TYR A 34 -14.70 7.55 7.97
N SER A 35 -15.87 7.25 7.37
CA SER A 35 -16.23 5.87 7.07
C SER A 35 -15.38 5.31 5.92
N ARG A 36 -15.32 3.98 5.83
CA ARG A 36 -14.63 3.30 4.72
C ARG A 36 -15.18 3.76 3.37
N ARG A 37 -16.50 3.88 3.26
CA ARG A 37 -17.16 4.33 2.02
C ARG A 37 -16.71 5.73 1.63
N GLN A 38 -16.62 6.64 2.60
CA GLN A 38 -16.16 8.00 2.36
C GLN A 38 -14.69 8.02 1.91
N LEU A 39 -13.83 7.27 2.58
CA LEU A 39 -12.41 7.19 2.22
C LEU A 39 -12.20 6.54 0.85
N ASP A 40 -12.95 5.47 0.53
CA ASP A 40 -12.89 4.85 -0.80
C ASP A 40 -13.28 5.84 -1.89
N ARG A 41 -14.35 6.63 -1.67
CA ARG A 41 -14.77 7.66 -2.62
C ARG A 41 -13.67 8.69 -2.85
N LEU A 42 -13.04 9.15 -1.80
CA LEU A 42 -11.97 10.15 -1.88
C LEU A 42 -10.70 9.57 -2.54
N PHE A 43 -10.32 8.34 -2.20
CA PHE A 43 -9.17 7.69 -2.83
C PHE A 43 -9.40 7.45 -4.32
N ARG A 44 -10.60 7.03 -4.72
CA ARG A 44 -10.92 6.90 -6.15
C ARG A 44 -10.83 8.23 -6.88
N LYS A 45 -11.31 9.31 -6.25
CA LYS A 45 -11.30 10.64 -6.85
C LYS A 45 -9.88 11.18 -7.05
N TYR A 46 -9.01 11.04 -6.05
CA TYR A 46 -7.67 11.65 -6.06
C TYR A 46 -6.55 10.68 -6.44
N MET A 47 -6.72 9.40 -6.22
CA MET A 47 -5.66 8.40 -6.41
C MET A 47 -6.02 7.32 -7.44
N GLN A 48 -7.25 7.31 -7.97
CA GLN A 48 -7.78 6.31 -8.90
C GLN A 48 -7.68 4.88 -8.38
N THR A 49 -7.75 4.70 -7.07
CA THR A 49 -7.68 3.38 -6.43
C THR A 49 -8.58 3.36 -5.20
N THR A 50 -8.97 2.17 -4.76
CA THR A 50 -9.66 2.05 -3.46
C THR A 50 -8.65 2.15 -2.32
N LEU A 51 -9.14 2.41 -1.11
CA LEU A 51 -8.31 2.40 0.09
C LEU A 51 -7.63 1.03 0.26
N TYR A 52 -8.38 -0.05 0.08
CA TYR A 52 -7.85 -1.42 0.19
C TYR A 52 -6.72 -1.68 -0.82
N GLU A 53 -6.92 -1.32 -2.08
CA GLU A 53 -5.90 -1.47 -3.13
C GLU A 53 -4.65 -0.65 -2.83
N TYR A 54 -4.82 0.57 -2.31
CA TYR A 54 -3.71 1.41 -1.90
C TYR A 54 -2.90 0.76 -0.77
N ILE A 55 -3.59 0.28 0.26
CA ILE A 55 -2.94 -0.42 1.39
C ILE A 55 -2.19 -1.65 0.90
N ASN A 56 -2.80 -2.47 0.04
CA ASN A 56 -2.15 -3.65 -0.52
C ASN A 56 -0.90 -3.30 -1.30
N ALA A 57 -0.95 -2.22 -2.08
CA ALA A 57 0.22 -1.74 -2.82
C ALA A 57 1.39 -1.43 -1.88
N VAL A 58 1.11 -0.71 -0.80
CA VAL A 58 2.11 -0.34 0.20
C VAL A 58 2.67 -1.57 0.89
N VAL A 59 1.80 -2.42 1.43
CA VAL A 59 2.19 -3.57 2.26
C VAL A 59 2.95 -4.61 1.43
N LEU A 60 2.48 -4.93 0.23
CA LEU A 60 3.14 -5.91 -0.62
C LEU A 60 4.48 -5.41 -1.14
N SER A 61 4.61 -4.13 -1.44
CA SER A 61 5.90 -3.55 -1.85
C SER A 61 6.92 -3.59 -0.70
N GLU A 62 6.50 -3.29 0.53
CA GLU A 62 7.35 -3.41 1.71
C GLU A 62 7.76 -4.87 1.95
N SER A 63 6.84 -5.83 1.74
CA SER A 63 7.16 -7.25 1.87
C SER A 63 8.21 -7.69 0.85
N ALA A 64 8.17 -7.14 -0.35
CA ALA A 64 9.17 -7.43 -1.39
C ALA A 64 10.57 -6.99 -0.96
N VAL A 65 10.69 -5.85 -0.30
CA VAL A 65 11.96 -5.38 0.26
C VAL A 65 12.50 -6.39 1.29
N LYS A 66 11.63 -6.90 2.17
CA LYS A 66 12.02 -7.90 3.17
C LYS A 66 12.47 -9.22 2.52
N LEU A 67 11.81 -9.64 1.45
CA LEU A 67 12.19 -10.86 0.72
C LEU A 67 13.63 -10.82 0.20
N ILE A 68 14.07 -9.66 -0.27
CA ILE A 68 15.41 -9.47 -0.82
C ILE A 68 16.44 -9.22 0.28
N ASN A 69 16.11 -8.45 1.30
CA ASN A 69 17.06 -7.95 2.28
C ASN A 69 17.19 -8.81 3.55
N THR A 70 16.35 -9.83 3.70
CA THR A 70 16.38 -10.71 4.87
C THR A 70 16.32 -12.18 4.45
N ASP A 71 16.67 -13.06 5.39
CA ASP A 71 16.51 -14.51 5.27
C ASP A 71 15.25 -14.99 6.01
N ASP A 72 14.36 -14.07 6.40
CA ASP A 72 13.14 -14.40 7.11
C ASP A 72 12.30 -15.39 6.31
N LYS A 73 11.61 -16.29 7.01
CA LYS A 73 10.71 -17.24 6.37
C LYS A 73 9.59 -16.47 5.68
N ILE A 74 9.16 -16.96 4.52
CA ILE A 74 8.07 -16.34 3.76
C ILE A 74 6.81 -16.26 4.61
N LEU A 75 6.52 -17.29 5.44
CA LEU A 75 5.38 -17.25 6.36
C LEU A 75 5.47 -16.08 7.34
N ASP A 76 6.65 -15.82 7.89
CA ASP A 76 6.83 -14.71 8.83
C ASP A 76 6.62 -13.36 8.14
N ILE A 77 7.13 -13.22 6.91
CA ILE A 77 6.90 -12.01 6.11
C ILE A 77 5.40 -11.84 5.81
N ALA A 78 4.71 -12.93 5.49
CA ALA A 78 3.27 -12.93 5.26
C ALA A 78 2.50 -12.44 6.48
N LEU A 79 2.83 -12.96 7.66
CA LEU A 79 2.17 -12.56 8.92
C LEU A 79 2.47 -11.10 9.26
N ASP A 80 3.70 -10.63 9.06
CA ASP A 80 4.07 -9.24 9.28
C ASP A 80 3.37 -8.30 8.29
N SER A 81 2.94 -8.83 7.15
CA SER A 81 2.23 -8.10 6.10
C SER A 81 0.71 -8.19 6.26
N HIS A 82 0.24 -8.63 7.43
CA HIS A 82 -1.18 -8.72 7.80
C HIS A 82 -1.96 -9.80 7.04
N TYR A 83 -1.29 -10.81 6.51
CA TYR A 83 -1.92 -11.99 5.94
C TYR A 83 -1.95 -13.10 6.98
N ASN A 84 -3.03 -13.89 6.96
CA ASN A 84 -3.20 -14.98 7.94
C ASN A 84 -2.53 -16.28 7.49
N THR A 85 -2.26 -16.42 6.19
CA THR A 85 -1.69 -17.64 5.61
C THR A 85 -0.63 -17.32 4.58
N HIS A 86 0.28 -18.26 4.38
CA HIS A 86 1.28 -18.22 3.31
C HIS A 86 0.60 -18.17 1.93
N GLU A 87 -0.44 -18.98 1.73
CA GLU A 87 -1.16 -19.05 0.45
C GLU A 87 -1.85 -17.74 0.10
N GLY A 88 -2.49 -17.10 1.09
CA GLY A 88 -3.17 -15.81 0.89
C GLY A 88 -2.18 -14.72 0.49
N TYR A 89 -1.05 -14.67 1.17
CA TYR A 89 0.03 -13.74 0.86
C TYR A 89 0.59 -13.99 -0.56
N SER A 90 0.94 -15.24 -0.86
CA SER A 90 1.51 -15.61 -2.16
C SER A 90 0.56 -15.28 -3.31
N ARG A 91 -0.73 -15.52 -3.12
CA ARG A 91 -1.76 -15.21 -4.13
C ARG A 91 -1.83 -13.70 -4.40
N SER A 92 -1.86 -12.89 -3.36
CA SER A 92 -1.91 -11.43 -3.50
C SER A 92 -0.62 -10.87 -4.10
N PHE A 93 0.52 -11.39 -3.67
CA PHE A 93 1.82 -10.98 -4.20
C PHE A 93 1.92 -11.31 -5.70
N THR A 94 1.56 -12.54 -6.08
CA THR A 94 1.61 -12.99 -7.47
C THR A 94 0.64 -12.21 -8.35
N LYS A 95 -0.55 -11.92 -7.85
CA LYS A 95 -1.52 -11.12 -8.58
C LYS A 95 -0.98 -9.71 -8.87
N ARG A 96 -0.24 -9.14 -7.94
CA ARG A 96 0.30 -7.79 -8.11
C ARG A 96 1.57 -7.75 -8.94
N PHE A 97 2.50 -8.69 -8.72
CA PHE A 97 3.84 -8.62 -9.28
C PHE A 97 4.12 -9.67 -10.38
N SER A 98 3.19 -10.58 -10.63
CA SER A 98 3.29 -11.64 -11.66
C SER A 98 4.39 -12.68 -11.41
N VAL A 99 4.95 -12.70 -10.21
CA VAL A 99 5.90 -13.72 -9.76
C VAL A 99 5.55 -14.09 -8.32
N THR A 100 5.90 -15.31 -7.89
CA THR A 100 5.68 -15.72 -6.50
C THR A 100 6.73 -15.08 -5.59
N PRO A 101 6.44 -14.95 -4.29
CA PRO A 101 7.47 -14.48 -3.34
C PRO A 101 8.77 -15.27 -3.38
N ASP A 102 8.67 -16.60 -3.49
CA ASP A 102 9.84 -17.48 -3.55
C ASP A 102 10.65 -17.25 -4.83
N GLU A 103 9.98 -17.17 -5.98
CA GLU A 103 10.62 -16.86 -7.26
C GLU A 103 11.33 -15.50 -7.22
N TYR A 104 10.66 -14.50 -6.66
CA TYR A 104 11.22 -13.16 -6.53
C TYR A 104 12.47 -13.17 -5.65
N ARG A 105 12.43 -13.84 -4.50
CA ARG A 105 13.58 -13.97 -3.60
C ARG A 105 14.77 -14.60 -4.30
N LYS A 106 14.56 -15.66 -5.10
CA LYS A 106 15.60 -16.40 -5.78
C LYS A 106 16.17 -15.68 -7.00
N SER A 107 15.29 -15.14 -7.84
CA SER A 107 15.69 -14.54 -9.12
C SER A 107 16.04 -13.07 -9.02
N LYS A 108 15.47 -12.35 -8.04
CA LYS A 108 15.64 -10.89 -7.85
C LYS A 108 15.34 -10.08 -9.10
N ILE A 109 14.38 -10.55 -9.91
CA ILE A 109 13.96 -9.82 -11.11
C ILE A 109 13.27 -8.51 -10.70
N ALA A 110 13.32 -7.51 -11.58
CA ALA A 110 12.65 -6.24 -11.31
C ALA A 110 11.14 -6.42 -11.31
N ILE A 111 10.47 -5.84 -10.30
CA ILE A 111 9.02 -5.82 -10.17
C ILE A 111 8.55 -4.37 -9.98
N PRO A 112 7.30 -4.05 -10.38
CA PRO A 112 6.77 -2.69 -10.25
C PRO A 112 6.39 -2.38 -8.80
N MET A 113 7.36 -1.99 -8.00
CA MET A 113 7.12 -1.60 -6.61
C MET A 113 6.36 -0.28 -6.54
N PHE A 114 5.44 -0.19 -5.58
CA PHE A 114 4.69 1.01 -5.33
C PHE A 114 5.47 1.95 -4.41
N ILE A 115 5.66 3.20 -4.85
CA ILE A 115 6.29 4.26 -4.06
C ILE A 115 5.19 5.23 -3.63
N GLN A 116 5.11 5.51 -2.33
CA GLN A 116 4.12 6.41 -1.78
C GLN A 116 4.49 7.87 -2.02
N TYR A 117 3.60 8.60 -2.72
CA TYR A 117 3.68 10.05 -2.82
C TYR A 117 2.39 10.65 -2.24
N PRO A 118 2.47 11.79 -1.51
CA PRO A 118 1.26 12.46 -1.05
C PRO A 118 0.36 12.85 -2.23
N ALA A 119 -0.94 12.78 -2.05
CA ALA A 119 -1.90 13.09 -3.11
C ALA A 119 -1.71 14.50 -3.68
N ASN A 120 -1.35 15.48 -2.84
CA ASN A 120 -1.08 16.84 -3.27
C ASN A 120 0.20 16.96 -4.12
N HIS A 121 1.12 16.00 -4.02
CA HIS A 121 2.32 15.95 -4.86
C HIS A 121 1.96 15.77 -6.34
N TYR A 122 1.04 14.85 -6.63
CA TYR A 122 0.57 14.62 -8.01
C TYR A 122 -0.07 15.87 -8.60
N ARG A 123 -0.82 16.61 -7.81
CA ARG A 123 -1.43 17.86 -8.23
C ARG A 123 -0.38 18.91 -8.56
N ILE A 124 0.64 19.07 -7.73
CA ILE A 124 1.75 19.99 -7.97
C ILE A 124 2.46 19.63 -9.26
N MET A 125 2.78 18.38 -9.48
CA MET A 125 3.44 17.92 -10.71
C MET A 125 2.60 18.21 -11.95
N LYS A 126 1.28 18.03 -11.89
CA LYS A 126 0.38 18.34 -13.01
C LYS A 126 0.37 19.83 -13.34
N GLU A 127 0.39 20.67 -12.33
CA GLU A 127 0.39 22.14 -12.49
C GLU A 127 1.71 22.66 -13.07
N GLU A 128 2.82 21.98 -12.82
CA GLU A 128 4.15 22.34 -13.31
C GLU A 128 4.42 21.84 -14.74
N GLN A 129 3.61 20.92 -15.26
CA GLN A 129 3.82 20.42 -16.61
C GLN A 129 3.43 21.48 -17.65
N PRO A 130 4.31 21.69 -18.65
CA PRO A 130 3.95 22.64 -19.72
C PRO A 130 2.72 22.14 -20.47
N MET A 131 1.79 23.04 -20.71
CA MET A 131 0.64 22.76 -21.56
C MET A 131 1.09 22.74 -23.00
N GLU A 132 0.88 21.63 -23.64
CA GLU A 132 1.08 21.49 -25.09
C GLU A 132 -0.15 21.95 -25.86
#